data_9ca908b4caaacdcaa6c7d484943289fc
#
_entry.id   9ca908b4caaacdcaa6c7d484943289fc
#
_cell.length_a   1.000
_cell.length_b   1.000
_cell.length_c   1.000
_cell.angle_alpha   90.00
_cell.angle_beta   90.00
_cell.angle_gamma   90.00
#
_symmetry.space_group_name_H-M   'P 1'
#
loop_
_entity.id
_entity.type
_entity.pdbx_description
1 polymer ?
#
loop_
_entity_poly.entity_id
_entity_poly.type
_entity_poly.pdbx_seq_one_letter_code
_entity_poly.pdbx_strand_id
1 'polypeptide(L)'
;MDALLIAEGSIVAEIGAAGGWFTMKLARRVEPNGLVYAEDIQPEMIEAVRRRAQRENLTNVRPILGSPRDPRLPVGLDAVLIVEVFHEMDDPVELLRKVARSLKPQGRVGVVDFAPGAGGPGPAPEERVAPETEIRAAEAAGLQMIKREDVPPFMFLLVFGRR
;
A
#
# COMPACT_ATOMS: atom_id res chain seq x y z
N MET A 1 10.19 -2.50 -3.06
CA MET A 1 10.56 -1.28 -2.31
C MET A 1 11.41 -0.33 -3.15
N ASP A 2 12.38 -0.82 -3.91
CA ASP A 2 13.26 0.04 -4.74
C ASP A 2 12.49 0.80 -5.83
N ALA A 3 11.51 0.17 -6.47
CA ALA A 3 10.65 0.85 -7.45
C ALA A 3 9.87 2.05 -6.87
N LEU A 4 9.65 2.07 -5.57
CA LEU A 4 9.00 3.15 -4.83
C LEU A 4 10.00 4.13 -4.20
N LEU A 5 11.29 3.94 -4.42
CA LEU A 5 12.39 4.71 -3.83
C LEU A 5 12.39 4.71 -2.30
N ILE A 6 11.85 3.66 -1.70
CA ILE A 6 11.84 3.51 -0.23
C ILE A 6 13.24 3.18 0.25
N ALA A 7 13.78 4.03 1.10
CA ALA A 7 15.12 3.92 1.66
C ALA A 7 15.12 4.29 3.15
N GLU A 8 16.28 4.20 3.77
CA GLU A 8 16.51 4.69 5.13
C GLU A 8 16.01 6.13 5.28
N GLY A 9 15.25 6.39 6.34
CA GLY A 9 14.67 7.69 6.63
C GLY A 9 13.34 7.99 5.92
N SER A 10 12.86 7.15 5.01
CA SER A 10 11.57 7.35 4.35
C SER A 10 10.40 7.28 5.33
N ILE A 11 9.40 8.12 5.10
CA ILE A 11 8.10 8.07 5.80
C ILE A 11 7.10 7.43 4.84
N VAL A 12 6.63 6.25 5.20
CA VAL A 12 5.80 5.43 4.30
C VAL A 12 4.51 4.99 4.98
N ALA A 13 3.52 4.62 4.18
CA ALA A 13 2.30 4.00 4.67
C ALA A 13 2.00 2.71 3.90
N GLU A 14 1.35 1.78 4.56
CA GLU A 14 0.77 0.58 3.99
C GLU A 14 -0.73 0.60 4.23
N ILE A 15 -1.51 0.44 3.17
CA ILE A 15 -2.97 0.30 3.23
C ILE A 15 -3.33 -1.18 3.20
N GLY A 16 -4.17 -1.60 4.16
CA GLY A 16 -4.53 -3.00 4.33
C GLY A 16 -3.39 -3.81 4.92
N ALA A 17 -2.81 -3.35 6.01
CA ALA A 17 -1.65 -3.96 6.65
C ALA A 17 -1.89 -5.38 7.17
N ALA A 18 -3.16 -5.76 7.40
CA ALA A 18 -3.54 -7.06 7.96
C ALA A 18 -2.71 -7.42 9.21
N GLY A 19 -2.11 -8.60 9.26
CA GLY A 19 -1.28 -9.01 10.39
C GLY A 19 0.12 -8.37 10.47
N GLY A 20 0.44 -7.43 9.56
CA GLY A 20 1.68 -6.67 9.61
C GLY A 20 2.92 -7.37 9.03
N TRP A 21 2.73 -8.44 8.26
CA TRP A 21 3.87 -9.15 7.67
C TRP A 21 4.73 -8.25 6.78
N PHE A 22 4.09 -7.48 5.90
CA PHE A 22 4.80 -6.55 5.04
C PHE A 22 5.22 -5.28 5.77
N THR A 23 4.39 -4.81 6.71
CA THR A 23 4.69 -3.68 7.59
C THR A 23 6.04 -3.80 8.28
N MET A 24 6.36 -4.99 8.81
CA MET A 24 7.63 -5.22 9.50
C MET A 24 8.83 -5.13 8.55
N LYS A 25 8.67 -5.56 7.30
CA LYS A 25 9.70 -5.42 6.27
C LYS A 25 9.93 -3.95 5.88
N LEU A 26 8.84 -3.18 5.76
CA LEU A 26 8.93 -1.73 5.54
C LEU A 26 9.63 -1.03 6.71
N ALA A 27 9.26 -1.37 7.94
CA ALA A 27 9.85 -0.78 9.14
C ALA A 27 11.37 -0.95 9.18
N ARG A 28 11.86 -2.15 8.91
CA ARG A 28 13.30 -2.42 8.82
C ARG A 28 13.98 -1.69 7.67
N ARG A 29 13.29 -1.55 6.54
CA ARG A 29 13.84 -0.87 5.36
C ARG A 29 14.07 0.62 5.59
N VAL A 30 13.25 1.27 6.41
CA VAL A 30 13.31 2.71 6.64
C VAL A 30 14.07 3.10 7.92
N GLU A 31 14.46 2.12 8.76
CA GLU A 31 15.31 2.37 9.92
C GLU A 31 16.64 3.02 9.52
N PRO A 32 17.29 3.78 10.45
CA PRO A 32 16.85 4.08 11.82
C PRO A 32 15.90 5.27 11.96
N ASN A 33 15.79 6.15 10.97
CA ASN A 33 15.10 7.44 11.08
C ASN A 33 13.76 7.50 10.37
N GLY A 34 13.36 6.42 9.67
CA GLY A 34 12.11 6.34 8.94
C GLY A 34 10.94 5.89 9.81
N LEU A 35 9.74 6.00 9.25
CA LEU A 35 8.49 5.71 9.94
C LEU A 35 7.53 4.99 9.00
N VAL A 36 6.80 4.02 9.53
CA VAL A 36 5.75 3.29 8.81
C VAL A 36 4.40 3.50 9.46
N TYR A 37 3.45 4.01 8.71
CA TYR A 37 2.04 4.01 9.07
C TYR A 37 1.39 2.75 8.49
N ALA A 38 0.85 1.92 9.39
CA ALA A 38 0.19 0.66 9.02
C ALA A 38 -1.32 0.84 9.19
N GLU A 39 -2.02 0.99 8.08
CA GLU A 39 -3.45 1.22 8.07
C GLU A 39 -4.22 -0.07 7.83
N ASP A 40 -5.31 -0.27 8.56
CA ASP A 40 -6.33 -1.28 8.29
C ASP A 40 -7.68 -0.78 8.78
N ILE A 41 -8.76 -1.28 8.20
CA ILE A 41 -10.14 -0.95 8.62
C ILE A 41 -10.64 -1.86 9.74
N GLN A 42 -9.92 -2.92 10.04
CA GLN A 42 -10.29 -3.91 11.05
C GLN A 42 -9.52 -3.67 12.36
N PRO A 43 -10.20 -3.37 13.48
CA PRO A 43 -9.53 -3.14 14.77
C PRO A 43 -8.64 -4.30 15.22
N GLU A 44 -9.02 -5.54 14.89
CA GLU A 44 -8.26 -6.75 15.21
C GLU A 44 -6.90 -6.76 14.51
N MET A 45 -6.83 -6.26 13.28
CA MET A 45 -5.59 -6.16 12.51
C MET A 45 -4.67 -5.08 13.09
N ILE A 46 -5.22 -3.96 13.49
CA ILE A 46 -4.47 -2.90 14.18
C ILE A 46 -3.77 -3.44 15.43
N GLU A 47 -4.49 -4.21 16.23
CA GLU A 47 -3.93 -4.83 17.42
C GLU A 47 -2.88 -5.91 17.08
N ALA A 48 -3.11 -6.69 16.01
CA ALA A 48 -2.15 -7.68 15.53
C ALA A 48 -0.83 -7.02 15.08
N VAL A 49 -0.91 -5.93 14.34
CA VAL A 49 0.26 -5.13 13.92
C VAL A 49 1.04 -4.63 15.14
N ARG A 50 0.32 -4.08 16.13
CA ARG A 50 0.94 -3.55 17.35
C ARG A 50 1.71 -4.63 18.11
N ARG A 51 1.09 -5.78 18.34
CA ARG A 51 1.74 -6.92 19.01
C ARG A 51 2.94 -7.44 18.23
N ARG A 52 2.84 -7.50 16.91
CA ARG A 52 3.94 -7.97 16.08
C ARG A 52 5.12 -7.03 16.13
N ALA A 53 4.89 -5.72 16.02
CA ALA A 53 5.94 -4.72 16.16
C ALA A 53 6.67 -4.83 17.51
N GLN A 54 5.92 -5.02 18.60
CA GLN A 54 6.50 -5.23 19.93
C GLN A 54 7.38 -6.48 19.99
N ARG A 55 6.87 -7.62 19.49
CA ARG A 55 7.64 -8.88 19.47
C ARG A 55 8.93 -8.78 18.65
N GLU A 56 8.91 -8.00 17.58
CA GLU A 56 10.07 -7.82 16.70
C GLU A 56 10.94 -6.62 17.07
N ASN A 57 10.65 -5.97 18.20
CA ASN A 57 11.37 -4.79 18.72
C ASN A 57 11.43 -3.61 17.72
N LEU A 58 10.38 -3.42 16.95
CA LEU A 58 10.25 -2.31 16.02
C LEU A 58 9.47 -1.17 16.67
N THR A 59 10.11 0.00 16.80
CA THR A 59 9.53 1.19 17.44
C THR A 59 9.04 2.24 16.44
N ASN A 60 9.27 2.01 15.15
CA ASN A 60 8.96 2.92 14.07
C ASN A 60 7.71 2.54 13.27
N VAL A 61 6.76 1.84 13.88
CA VAL A 61 5.47 1.48 13.32
C VAL A 61 4.35 2.24 14.03
N ARG A 62 3.47 2.87 13.27
CA ARG A 62 2.30 3.60 13.76
C ARG A 62 1.02 3.03 13.12
N PRO A 63 0.28 2.18 13.84
CA PRO A 63 -0.99 1.66 13.33
C PRO A 63 -2.03 2.77 13.20
N ILE A 64 -2.82 2.71 12.13
CA ILE A 64 -3.96 3.63 11.88
C ILE A 64 -5.20 2.81 11.59
N LEU A 65 -6.25 3.04 12.38
CA LEU A 65 -7.59 2.54 12.06
C LEU A 65 -8.24 3.47 11.04
N GLY A 66 -8.29 3.04 9.79
CA GLY A 66 -8.95 3.73 8.71
C GLY A 66 -10.43 3.35 8.57
N SER A 67 -11.04 3.80 7.50
CA SER A 67 -12.38 3.41 7.08
C SER A 67 -12.38 3.06 5.59
N PRO A 68 -13.43 2.41 5.05
CA PRO A 68 -13.45 1.99 3.65
C PRO A 68 -13.22 3.11 2.62
N ARG A 69 -13.54 4.37 2.98
CA ARG A 69 -13.37 5.53 2.11
C ARG A 69 -12.31 6.51 2.56
N ASP A 70 -11.71 6.29 3.71
CA ASP A 70 -10.70 7.20 4.25
C ASP A 70 -9.63 6.44 5.02
N PRO A 71 -8.42 6.31 4.49
CA PRO A 71 -7.33 5.66 5.18
C PRO A 71 -6.73 6.51 6.29
N ARG A 72 -7.18 7.77 6.45
CA ARG A 72 -6.74 8.72 7.49
C ARG A 72 -5.23 8.90 7.56
N LEU A 73 -4.57 8.81 6.42
CA LEU A 73 -3.12 8.95 6.36
C LEU A 73 -2.69 10.41 6.63
N PRO A 74 -1.56 10.60 7.30
CA PRO A 74 -0.97 11.93 7.42
C PRO A 74 -0.42 12.40 6.07
N VAL A 75 -0.15 13.70 5.96
CA VAL A 75 0.53 14.30 4.82
C VAL A 75 2.05 14.12 4.90
N GLY A 76 2.74 14.26 3.79
CA GLY A 76 4.20 14.23 3.75
C GLY A 76 4.79 12.83 3.62
N LEU A 77 4.08 11.91 2.99
CA LEU A 77 4.56 10.55 2.76
C LEU A 77 5.47 10.48 1.54
N ASP A 78 6.58 9.75 1.67
CA ASP A 78 7.49 9.42 0.56
C ASP A 78 6.89 8.32 -0.32
N ALA A 79 6.20 7.37 0.29
CA ALA A 79 5.53 6.31 -0.45
C ALA A 79 4.29 5.77 0.29
N VAL A 80 3.35 5.26 -0.49
CA VAL A 80 2.21 4.46 0.01
C VAL A 80 2.21 3.14 -0.74
N LEU A 81 2.06 2.04 -0.02
CA LEU A 81 1.98 0.69 -0.55
C LEU A 81 0.59 0.10 -0.34
N ILE A 82 0.05 -0.50 -1.38
CA ILE A 82 -1.25 -1.19 -1.39
C ILE A 82 -0.98 -2.59 -1.92
N VAL A 83 -1.11 -3.61 -1.06
CA VAL A 83 -0.78 -5.00 -1.42
C VAL A 83 -2.00 -5.89 -1.25
N GLU A 84 -2.49 -6.44 -2.34
CA GLU A 84 -3.60 -7.40 -2.37
C GLU A 84 -4.91 -6.86 -1.75
N VAL A 85 -5.18 -5.58 -1.89
CA VAL A 85 -6.34 -4.91 -1.25
C VAL A 85 -7.24 -4.22 -2.28
N PHE A 86 -6.73 -3.91 -3.47
CA PHE A 86 -7.49 -3.11 -4.44
C PHE A 86 -8.84 -3.74 -4.81
N HIS A 87 -8.89 -5.05 -4.96
CA HIS A 87 -10.12 -5.80 -5.29
C HIS A 87 -11.20 -5.73 -4.19
N GLU A 88 -10.83 -5.32 -2.96
CA GLU A 88 -11.76 -5.16 -1.83
C GLU A 88 -12.28 -3.73 -1.66
N MET A 89 -11.77 -2.78 -2.46
CA MET A 89 -12.15 -1.37 -2.35
C MET A 89 -13.51 -1.09 -2.98
N ASP A 90 -14.43 -0.49 -2.21
CA ASP A 90 -15.74 -0.06 -2.72
C ASP A 90 -15.64 1.15 -3.66
N ASP A 91 -14.78 2.11 -3.32
CA ASP A 91 -14.54 3.33 -4.08
C ASP A 91 -13.04 3.60 -4.21
N PRO A 92 -12.35 2.88 -5.12
CA PRO A 92 -10.91 3.01 -5.27
C PRO A 92 -10.46 4.41 -5.72
N VAL A 93 -11.28 5.12 -6.51
CA VAL A 93 -10.94 6.46 -6.98
C VAL A 93 -10.89 7.45 -5.81
N GLU A 94 -11.88 7.43 -4.93
CA GLU A 94 -11.90 8.35 -3.77
C GLU A 94 -10.78 8.02 -2.78
N LEU A 95 -10.54 6.75 -2.52
CA LEU A 95 -9.44 6.32 -1.65
C LEU A 95 -8.08 6.74 -2.22
N LEU A 96 -7.83 6.48 -3.50
CA LEU A 96 -6.58 6.87 -4.17
C LEU A 96 -6.41 8.39 -4.24
N ARG A 97 -7.52 9.16 -4.35
CA ARG A 97 -7.47 10.64 -4.29
C ARG A 97 -6.97 11.12 -2.93
N LYS A 98 -7.41 10.50 -1.85
CA LYS A 98 -6.91 10.80 -0.50
C LYS A 98 -5.45 10.39 -0.32
N VAL A 99 -5.09 9.23 -0.84
CA VAL A 99 -3.69 8.78 -0.88
C VAL A 99 -2.81 9.79 -1.63
N ALA A 100 -3.23 10.24 -2.80
CA ALA A 100 -2.50 11.23 -3.59
C ALA A 100 -2.23 12.53 -2.81
N ARG A 101 -3.20 12.99 -2.02
CA ARG A 101 -3.06 14.18 -1.16
C ARG A 101 -2.08 13.99 -0.01
N SER A 102 -1.88 12.76 0.43
CA SER A 102 -0.94 12.42 1.51
C SER A 102 0.52 12.41 1.04
N LEU A 103 0.76 12.28 -0.25
CA LEU A 103 2.11 12.19 -0.81
C LEU A 103 2.84 13.53 -0.84
N LYS A 104 4.15 13.48 -0.62
CA LYS A 104 5.08 14.54 -1.05
C LYS A 104 5.01 14.71 -2.57
N PRO A 105 5.50 15.85 -3.13
CA PRO A 105 5.53 16.07 -4.58
C PRO A 105 6.22 14.96 -5.37
N GLN A 106 7.27 14.35 -4.81
CA GLN A 106 8.01 13.23 -5.40
C GLN A 106 7.56 11.87 -4.89
N GLY A 107 6.52 11.85 -4.05
CA GLY A 107 6.00 10.63 -3.44
C GLY A 107 5.42 9.66 -4.45
N ARG A 108 5.44 8.37 -4.13
CA ARG A 108 4.98 7.29 -4.99
C ARG A 108 3.94 6.41 -4.32
N VAL A 109 3.02 5.88 -5.14
CA VAL A 109 2.10 4.82 -4.75
C VAL A 109 2.50 3.55 -5.47
N GLY A 110 2.62 2.46 -4.76
CA GLY A 110 2.78 1.13 -5.32
C GLY A 110 1.54 0.29 -5.06
N VAL A 111 0.99 -0.29 -6.12
CA VAL A 111 -0.09 -1.28 -6.03
C VAL A 111 0.46 -2.61 -6.48
N VAL A 112 0.38 -3.61 -5.62
CA VAL A 112 0.77 -5.00 -5.92
C VAL A 112 -0.46 -5.86 -5.80
N ASP A 113 -0.82 -6.55 -6.88
CA ASP A 113 -2.01 -7.40 -6.88
C ASP A 113 -1.83 -8.63 -7.77
N PHE A 114 -2.76 -9.56 -7.69
CA PHE A 114 -2.76 -10.76 -8.50
C PHE A 114 -3.26 -10.48 -9.92
N ALA A 115 -2.49 -10.92 -10.90
CA ALA A 115 -2.89 -10.82 -12.31
C ALA A 115 -4.15 -11.64 -12.58
N PRO A 116 -5.08 -11.16 -13.43
CA PRO A 116 -6.18 -11.96 -13.94
C PRO A 116 -5.66 -13.23 -14.60
N GLY A 117 -6.40 -14.31 -14.45
CA GLY A 117 -6.03 -15.61 -14.99
C GLY A 117 -6.21 -16.72 -13.98
N ALA A 118 -6.01 -17.94 -14.43
CA ALA A 118 -6.14 -19.12 -13.58
C ALA A 118 -4.83 -19.42 -12.86
N GLY A 119 -4.96 -19.89 -11.63
CA GLY A 119 -3.87 -20.49 -10.87
C GLY A 119 -3.25 -19.59 -9.80
N GLY A 120 -2.40 -20.20 -8.98
CA GLY A 120 -1.71 -19.58 -7.89
C GLY A 120 -2.56 -19.33 -6.64
N PRO A 121 -1.92 -18.83 -5.60
CA PRO A 121 -2.59 -18.39 -4.37
C PRO A 121 -3.36 -17.08 -4.62
N GLY A 122 -4.00 -16.56 -3.58
CA GLY A 122 -4.70 -15.28 -3.62
C GLY A 122 -6.19 -15.40 -3.88
N PRO A 123 -6.85 -14.31 -4.27
CA PRO A 123 -8.30 -14.30 -4.51
C PRO A 123 -8.69 -15.19 -5.67
N ALA A 124 -9.96 -15.58 -5.70
CA ALA A 124 -10.51 -16.33 -6.82
C ALA A 124 -10.33 -15.55 -8.14
N PRO A 125 -10.14 -16.22 -9.29
CA PRO A 125 -9.88 -15.52 -10.56
C PRO A 125 -10.89 -14.42 -10.89
N GLU A 126 -12.17 -14.64 -10.57
CA GLU A 126 -13.26 -13.69 -10.79
C GLU A 126 -13.20 -12.44 -9.89
N GLU A 127 -12.48 -12.51 -8.80
CA GLU A 127 -12.27 -11.38 -7.87
C GLU A 127 -11.05 -10.53 -8.24
N ARG A 128 -10.19 -11.04 -9.11
CA ARG A 128 -8.96 -10.35 -9.51
C ARG A 128 -9.26 -9.19 -10.44
N VAL A 129 -8.61 -8.06 -10.19
CA VAL A 129 -8.79 -6.83 -10.97
C VAL A 129 -7.70 -6.73 -12.03
N ALA A 130 -8.09 -6.40 -13.25
CA ALA A 130 -7.14 -6.17 -14.34
C ALA A 130 -6.29 -4.92 -14.07
N PRO A 131 -4.98 -4.93 -14.35
CA PRO A 131 -4.10 -3.77 -14.16
C PRO A 131 -4.64 -2.50 -14.83
N GLU A 132 -5.27 -2.63 -15.99
CA GLU A 132 -5.86 -1.52 -16.74
C GLU A 132 -7.00 -0.82 -15.98
N THR A 133 -7.75 -1.57 -15.17
CA THR A 133 -8.82 -1.02 -14.31
C THR A 133 -8.23 -0.23 -13.15
N GLU A 134 -7.18 -0.73 -12.53
CA GLU A 134 -6.46 -0.03 -11.45
C GLU A 134 -5.77 1.24 -11.96
N ILE A 135 -5.17 1.18 -13.15
CA ILE A 135 -4.55 2.34 -13.80
C ILE A 135 -5.59 3.43 -14.03
N ARG A 136 -6.75 3.08 -14.60
CA ARG A 136 -7.84 4.06 -14.83
C ARG A 136 -8.33 4.70 -13.52
N ALA A 137 -8.45 3.92 -12.46
CA ALA A 137 -8.86 4.45 -11.16
C ALA A 137 -7.81 5.42 -10.58
N ALA A 138 -6.54 5.08 -10.70
CA ALA A 138 -5.44 5.92 -10.25
C ALA A 138 -5.36 7.23 -11.05
N GLU A 139 -5.52 7.18 -12.37
CA GLU A 139 -5.55 8.36 -13.23
C GLU A 139 -6.74 9.27 -12.90
N ALA A 140 -7.92 8.71 -12.68
CA ALA A 140 -9.10 9.45 -12.23
C ALA A 140 -8.91 10.09 -10.86
N ALA A 141 -8.06 9.53 -10.02
CA ALA A 141 -7.70 10.06 -8.71
C ALA A 141 -6.61 11.16 -8.74
N GLY A 142 -6.06 11.50 -9.92
CA GLY A 142 -5.01 12.52 -10.07
C GLY A 142 -3.59 11.97 -9.95
N LEU A 143 -3.42 10.68 -10.11
CA LEU A 143 -2.12 10.01 -10.20
C LEU A 143 -1.75 9.79 -11.67
N GLN A 144 -0.47 9.59 -11.93
CA GLN A 144 0.03 9.17 -13.24
C GLN A 144 0.91 7.93 -13.10
N MET A 145 0.77 7.00 -14.01
CA MET A 145 1.59 5.80 -14.00
C MET A 145 3.05 6.13 -14.35
N ILE A 146 3.97 5.62 -13.52
CA ILE A 146 5.41 5.73 -13.71
C ILE A 146 5.97 4.42 -14.26
N LYS A 147 5.48 3.29 -13.74
CA LYS A 147 6.04 1.98 -14.05
C LYS A 147 4.99 0.90 -13.90
N ARG A 148 5.11 -0.11 -14.74
CA ARG A 148 4.40 -1.40 -14.63
C ARG A 148 5.42 -2.51 -14.73
N GLU A 149 5.35 -3.47 -13.83
CA GLU A 149 6.19 -4.67 -13.81
C GLU A 149 5.35 -5.91 -13.54
N ASP A 150 5.68 -6.99 -14.23
CA ASP A 150 5.19 -8.30 -13.85
C ASP A 150 6.03 -8.82 -12.67
N VAL A 151 5.36 -9.39 -11.68
CA VAL A 151 5.98 -10.02 -10.51
C VAL A 151 5.65 -11.52 -10.57
N PRO A 152 6.47 -12.31 -11.29
CA PRO A 152 6.17 -13.72 -11.50
C PRO A 152 6.06 -14.49 -10.18
N PRO A 153 5.25 -15.57 -10.14
CA PRO A 153 4.51 -16.11 -11.28
C PRO A 153 3.09 -15.52 -11.46
N PHE A 154 2.52 -14.80 -10.48
CA PHE A 154 1.08 -14.53 -10.47
C PHE A 154 0.70 -13.06 -10.26
N MET A 155 1.66 -12.18 -9.99
CA MET A 155 1.38 -10.81 -9.55
C MET A 155 1.92 -9.77 -10.53
N PHE A 156 1.49 -8.53 -10.34
CA PHE A 156 2.03 -7.34 -10.99
C PHE A 156 2.26 -6.22 -9.98
N LEU A 157 3.10 -5.28 -10.35
CA LEU A 157 3.34 -4.04 -9.62
C LEU A 157 3.03 -2.85 -10.53
N LEU A 158 2.21 -1.94 -10.05
CA LEU A 158 1.99 -0.64 -10.66
C LEU A 158 2.57 0.45 -9.76
N VAL A 159 3.32 1.37 -10.32
CA VAL A 159 3.89 2.52 -9.60
C VAL A 159 3.33 3.80 -10.17
N PHE A 160 2.81 4.64 -9.30
CA PHE A 160 2.23 5.94 -9.65
C PHE A 160 2.94 7.07 -8.90
N GLY A 161 2.91 8.26 -9.48
CA GLY A 161 3.28 9.52 -8.84
C GLY A 161 2.14 10.52 -8.90
N ARG A 162 2.30 11.66 -8.23
CA ARG A 162 1.37 12.78 -8.38
C ARG A 162 1.51 13.41 -9.77
N ARG A 163 0.41 13.86 -10.32
CA ARG A 163 0.41 14.76 -11.49
C ARG A 163 0.88 16.15 -11.12
#